data_5d88212e7390dca0a2925d75c3074775
#
_entry.id   5d88212e7390dca0a2925d75c3074775
#
_cell.length_a   1.000
_cell.length_b   1.000
_cell.length_c   1.000
_cell.angle_alpha   90.00
_cell.angle_beta   90.00
_cell.angle_gamma   90.00
#
_symmetry.space_group_name_H-M   'P 1'
#
loop_
_entity.id
_entity.type
_entity.pdbx_description
1 polymer ?
#
loop_
_entity_poly.entity_id
_entity_poly.type
_entity_poly.pdbx_seq_one_letter_code
_entity_poly.pdbx_strand_id
1 'polypeptide(L)'
;SGNEKGSVENAVGFLRRNLMVPPMRAESYGQLSRFMLERCDGLAASSYCPRLPGVPVTEVFDEEKAALMPLPSTAFDPVRWESRTADKYGLVDIDSNRYLAGPDSARSRVLAAIRWDTVTLTSPATGELFAEYPRQYGRSRNVEDPALVLPRLAVKPRAWRESSIRPDVPDDIRAWLDSMDEKTLRESLKAIGDACRAAGFDPAMQACGEILRSNRDMGLHADSLTPIALRMRDGE
;
A
#
# COMPACT_ATOMS: atom_id res chain seq x y z
N SER A 1 -11.59 2.95 -34.53
CA SER A 1 -12.74 2.47 -33.72
C SER A 1 -12.40 1.14 -33.09
N GLY A 2 -12.80 0.90 -31.79
CA GLY A 2 -12.49 -0.34 -31.07
C GLY A 2 -13.07 -1.62 -31.69
N ASN A 3 -13.99 -1.49 -32.63
CA ASN A 3 -14.64 -2.61 -33.33
C ASN A 3 -13.80 -3.23 -34.45
N GLU A 4 -12.61 -2.73 -34.72
CA GLU A 4 -11.80 -3.18 -35.88
C GLU A 4 -10.87 -4.36 -35.55
N LYS A 5 -10.82 -4.83 -34.30
CA LYS A 5 -9.92 -5.91 -33.88
C LYS A 5 -10.66 -7.09 -33.24
N GLY A 6 -11.59 -7.70 -33.98
CA GLY A 6 -12.26 -8.93 -33.54
C GLY A 6 -11.31 -10.07 -33.17
N SER A 7 -10.07 -10.08 -33.69
CA SER A 7 -9.02 -11.01 -33.29
C SER A 7 -8.58 -10.84 -31.83
N VAL A 8 -8.57 -9.61 -31.28
CA VAL A 8 -8.20 -9.36 -29.88
C VAL A 8 -9.31 -9.85 -28.95
N GLU A 9 -10.58 -9.60 -29.29
CA GLU A 9 -11.71 -10.09 -28.48
C GLU A 9 -11.78 -11.62 -28.46
N ASN A 10 -11.52 -12.26 -29.59
CA ASN A 10 -11.41 -13.71 -29.66
C ASN A 10 -10.23 -14.24 -28.83
N ALA A 11 -9.07 -13.57 -28.86
CA ALA A 11 -7.92 -13.94 -28.05
C ALA A 11 -8.20 -13.79 -26.55
N VAL A 12 -8.87 -12.73 -26.11
CA VAL A 12 -9.29 -12.57 -24.70
C VAL A 12 -10.23 -13.71 -24.29
N GLY A 13 -11.20 -14.05 -25.11
CA GLY A 13 -12.12 -15.18 -24.85
C GLY A 13 -11.40 -16.53 -24.80
N PHE A 14 -10.45 -16.75 -25.70
CA PHE A 14 -9.61 -17.95 -25.74
C PHE A 14 -8.74 -18.07 -24.47
N LEU A 15 -8.02 -17.01 -24.10
CA LEU A 15 -7.16 -16.98 -22.93
C LEU A 15 -7.96 -17.23 -21.64
N ARG A 16 -9.12 -16.59 -21.49
CA ARG A 16 -9.98 -16.84 -20.33
C ARG A 16 -10.37 -18.30 -20.18
N ARG A 17 -10.79 -18.94 -21.27
CA ARG A 17 -11.21 -20.34 -21.23
C ARG A 17 -10.05 -21.31 -21.00
N ASN A 18 -8.87 -21.04 -21.53
CA ASN A 18 -7.73 -21.94 -21.43
C ASN A 18 -6.85 -21.70 -20.21
N LEU A 19 -6.78 -20.46 -19.73
CA LEU A 19 -5.89 -20.11 -18.61
C LEU A 19 -6.63 -19.97 -17.27
N MET A 20 -7.92 -19.55 -17.29
CA MET A 20 -8.68 -19.23 -16.07
C MET A 20 -9.75 -20.28 -15.72
N VAL A 21 -9.80 -21.40 -16.44
CA VAL A 21 -10.73 -22.49 -16.17
C VAL A 21 -9.95 -23.78 -15.91
N PRO A 22 -10.17 -24.46 -14.78
CA PRO A 22 -11.01 -24.05 -13.63
C PRO A 22 -10.48 -22.78 -12.95
N PRO A 23 -11.34 -22.05 -12.19
CA PRO A 23 -10.91 -20.84 -11.49
C PRO A 23 -9.69 -21.11 -10.62
N MET A 24 -8.66 -20.31 -10.81
CA MET A 24 -7.43 -20.43 -10.02
C MET A 24 -7.62 -19.83 -8.64
N ARG A 25 -7.04 -20.49 -7.64
CA ARG A 25 -6.92 -19.96 -6.28
C ARG A 25 -5.49 -19.49 -6.08
N ALA A 26 -5.32 -18.25 -5.61
CA ALA A 26 -4.03 -17.65 -5.31
C ALA A 26 -4.12 -16.85 -4.02
N GLU A 27 -3.05 -16.85 -3.25
CA GLU A 27 -2.95 -16.10 -1.99
C GLU A 27 -2.67 -14.62 -2.23
N SER A 28 -2.14 -14.29 -3.42
CA SER A 28 -1.82 -12.92 -3.83
C SER A 28 -1.95 -12.73 -5.33
N TYR A 29 -2.11 -11.48 -5.77
CA TYR A 29 -2.08 -11.12 -7.19
C TYR A 29 -0.74 -11.45 -7.86
N GLY A 30 0.38 -11.34 -7.14
CA GLY A 30 1.70 -11.73 -7.65
C GLY A 30 1.79 -13.23 -7.92
N GLN A 31 1.21 -14.06 -7.06
CA GLN A 31 1.12 -15.51 -7.30
C GLN A 31 0.21 -15.82 -8.48
N LEU A 32 -0.94 -15.14 -8.58
CA LEU A 32 -1.86 -15.29 -9.70
C LEU A 32 -1.17 -14.94 -11.04
N SER A 33 -0.43 -13.83 -11.07
CA SER A 33 0.31 -13.40 -12.27
C SER A 33 1.35 -14.43 -12.70
N ARG A 34 2.09 -15.02 -11.77
CA ARG A 34 3.06 -16.09 -12.07
C ARG A 34 2.36 -17.33 -12.66
N PHE A 35 1.28 -17.79 -12.06
CA PHE A 35 0.51 -18.91 -12.59
C PHE A 35 -0.02 -18.66 -13.99
N MET A 36 -0.49 -17.42 -14.25
CA MET A 36 -0.95 -17.03 -15.58
C MET A 36 0.19 -17.07 -16.60
N LEU A 37 1.35 -16.56 -16.25
CA LEU A 37 2.52 -16.55 -17.12
C LEU A 37 2.99 -17.98 -17.42
N GLU A 38 3.15 -18.82 -16.42
CA GLU A 38 3.52 -20.25 -16.60
C GLU A 38 2.55 -21.00 -17.51
N ARG A 39 1.23 -20.74 -17.38
CA ARG A 39 0.24 -21.33 -18.29
C ARG A 39 0.32 -20.76 -19.71
N CYS A 40 0.61 -19.47 -19.87
CA CYS A 40 0.86 -18.87 -21.19
C CYS A 40 2.07 -19.52 -21.87
N ASP A 41 3.16 -19.67 -21.14
CA ASP A 41 4.39 -20.30 -21.64
C ASP A 41 4.16 -21.76 -22.02
N GLY A 42 3.45 -22.53 -21.17
CA GLY A 42 3.05 -23.91 -21.48
C GLY A 42 2.15 -24.00 -22.71
N LEU A 43 1.21 -23.07 -22.89
CA LEU A 43 0.36 -23.02 -24.07
C LEU A 43 1.16 -22.70 -25.32
N ALA A 44 2.10 -21.76 -25.26
CA ALA A 44 2.99 -21.42 -26.37
C ALA A 44 3.88 -22.62 -26.77
N ALA A 45 4.46 -23.29 -25.78
CA ALA A 45 5.32 -24.45 -25.98
C ALA A 45 4.58 -25.65 -26.62
N SER A 46 3.28 -25.79 -26.39
CA SER A 46 2.45 -26.87 -26.94
C SER A 46 1.72 -26.50 -28.24
N SER A 47 1.85 -25.26 -28.71
CA SER A 47 1.13 -24.77 -29.89
C SER A 47 1.98 -24.78 -31.15
N TYR A 48 1.29 -25.00 -32.28
CA TYR A 48 1.90 -24.95 -33.61
C TYR A 48 1.46 -23.69 -34.37
N CYS A 49 2.36 -23.18 -35.22
CA CYS A 49 2.07 -21.99 -36.01
C CYS A 49 0.98 -22.27 -37.05
N PRO A 50 -0.15 -21.53 -37.06
CA PRO A 50 -1.24 -21.80 -38.03
C PRO A 50 -0.85 -21.59 -39.49
N ARG A 51 0.18 -20.79 -39.76
CA ARG A 51 0.67 -20.46 -41.11
C ARG A 51 1.78 -21.41 -41.57
N LEU A 52 2.41 -22.15 -40.65
CA LEU A 52 3.51 -23.06 -40.90
C LEU A 52 3.16 -24.42 -40.27
N PRO A 53 2.43 -25.28 -40.95
CA PRO A 53 1.98 -26.55 -40.38
C PRO A 53 3.15 -27.41 -39.87
N GLY A 54 3.03 -27.85 -38.61
CA GLY A 54 4.04 -28.68 -37.96
C GLY A 54 5.22 -27.94 -37.33
N VAL A 55 5.30 -26.59 -37.49
CA VAL A 55 6.35 -25.80 -36.85
C VAL A 55 5.84 -25.27 -35.52
N PRO A 56 6.56 -25.49 -34.38
CA PRO A 56 6.20 -24.96 -33.08
C PRO A 56 6.18 -23.42 -33.06
N VAL A 57 5.25 -22.81 -32.32
CA VAL A 57 5.18 -21.35 -32.16
C VAL A 57 6.47 -20.80 -31.55
N THR A 58 7.09 -21.52 -30.65
CA THR A 58 8.36 -21.11 -30.00
C THR A 58 9.51 -21.01 -30.99
N GLU A 59 9.60 -21.89 -31.98
CA GLU A 59 10.62 -21.86 -33.03
C GLU A 59 10.46 -20.62 -33.90
N VAL A 60 9.24 -20.35 -34.37
CA VAL A 60 8.95 -19.12 -35.14
C VAL A 60 9.25 -17.86 -34.35
N PHE A 61 8.93 -17.86 -33.06
CA PHE A 61 9.19 -16.72 -32.17
C PHE A 61 10.71 -16.49 -31.98
N ASP A 62 11.50 -17.56 -31.88
CA ASP A 62 12.95 -17.43 -31.74
C ASP A 62 13.60 -16.83 -32.99
N GLU A 63 13.09 -17.16 -34.18
CA GLU A 63 13.50 -16.52 -35.44
C GLU A 63 13.09 -15.04 -35.48
N GLU A 64 11.85 -14.72 -35.06
CA GLU A 64 11.34 -13.35 -35.05
C GLU A 64 12.09 -12.43 -34.06
N LYS A 65 12.60 -12.97 -32.95
CA LYS A 65 13.35 -12.19 -31.93
C LYS A 65 14.47 -11.34 -32.54
N ALA A 66 15.14 -11.85 -33.55
CA ALA A 66 16.25 -11.13 -34.22
C ALA A 66 15.79 -9.87 -34.98
N ALA A 67 14.51 -9.84 -35.36
CA ALA A 67 13.90 -8.72 -36.11
C ALA A 67 13.12 -7.75 -35.18
N LEU A 68 12.88 -8.12 -33.93
CA LEU A 68 12.17 -7.28 -32.97
C LEU A 68 13.05 -6.10 -32.51
N MET A 69 12.42 -4.96 -32.28
CA MET A 69 13.08 -3.83 -31.62
C MET A 69 13.44 -4.20 -30.19
N PRO A 70 14.57 -3.71 -29.65
CA PRO A 70 14.93 -3.92 -28.27
C PRO A 70 13.84 -3.36 -27.34
N LEU A 71 13.58 -4.04 -26.24
CA LEU A 71 12.66 -3.55 -25.22
C LEU A 71 13.23 -2.27 -24.60
N PRO A 72 12.36 -1.32 -24.18
CA PRO A 72 12.78 -0.16 -23.41
C PRO A 72 13.54 -0.58 -22.16
N SER A 73 14.56 0.18 -21.78
CA SER A 73 15.34 -0.06 -20.56
C SER A 73 14.52 0.05 -19.28
N THR A 74 13.43 0.81 -19.33
CA THR A 74 12.49 0.97 -18.22
C THR A 74 11.24 0.14 -18.49
N ALA A 75 10.89 -0.74 -17.56
CA ALA A 75 9.66 -1.53 -17.63
C ALA A 75 8.43 -0.60 -17.62
N PHE A 76 7.39 -1.00 -18.35
CA PHE A 76 6.11 -0.29 -18.31
C PHE A 76 5.51 -0.39 -16.89
N ASP A 77 5.21 0.79 -16.29
CA ASP A 77 4.52 0.90 -15.01
C ASP A 77 3.01 1.09 -15.27
N PRO A 78 2.17 0.09 -15.00
CA PRO A 78 0.72 0.19 -15.20
C PRO A 78 0.07 1.00 -14.09
N VAL A 79 0.27 2.30 -14.11
CA VAL A 79 -0.23 3.25 -13.11
C VAL A 79 -1.41 4.07 -13.65
N ARG A 80 -2.44 4.21 -12.83
CA ARG A 80 -3.55 5.16 -13.05
C ARG A 80 -3.30 6.41 -12.22
N TRP A 81 -3.15 7.54 -12.87
CA TRP A 81 -2.96 8.83 -12.23
C TRP A 81 -4.28 9.56 -12.03
N GLU A 82 -4.56 10.01 -10.82
CA GLU A 82 -5.73 10.81 -10.50
C GLU A 82 -5.35 12.03 -9.67
N SER A 83 -5.87 13.21 -10.06
CA SER A 83 -5.79 14.40 -9.23
C SER A 83 -7.04 14.51 -8.37
N ARG A 84 -6.88 14.55 -7.05
CA ARG A 84 -7.95 14.63 -6.07
C ARG A 84 -7.74 15.83 -5.15
N THR A 85 -8.81 16.26 -4.48
CA THR A 85 -8.70 17.26 -3.41
C THR A 85 -8.87 16.56 -2.07
N ALA A 86 -7.90 16.73 -1.17
CA ALA A 86 -8.02 16.23 0.17
C ALA A 86 -9.08 17.00 0.96
N ASP A 87 -9.80 16.31 1.83
CA ASP A 87 -10.77 16.94 2.71
C ASP A 87 -10.08 17.80 3.80
N LYS A 88 -10.87 18.36 4.72
CA LYS A 88 -10.35 19.17 5.84
C LYS A 88 -9.46 18.39 6.82
N TYR A 89 -9.44 17.09 6.71
CA TYR A 89 -8.62 16.18 7.53
C TYR A 89 -7.42 15.60 6.77
N GLY A 90 -7.25 15.94 5.49
CA GLY A 90 -6.19 15.39 4.64
C GLY A 90 -6.53 14.01 4.07
N LEU A 91 -7.80 13.62 4.06
CA LEU A 91 -8.25 12.36 3.46
C LEU A 91 -8.63 12.56 1.99
N VAL A 92 -8.27 11.57 1.17
CA VAL A 92 -8.50 11.54 -0.29
C VAL A 92 -9.36 10.33 -0.63
N ASP A 93 -10.45 10.54 -1.37
CA ASP A 93 -11.33 9.47 -1.83
C ASP A 93 -10.78 8.83 -3.12
N ILE A 94 -10.49 7.52 -3.07
CA ILE A 94 -9.99 6.71 -4.18
C ILE A 94 -10.72 5.35 -4.16
N ASP A 95 -11.34 4.96 -5.28
CA ASP A 95 -12.02 3.66 -5.45
C ASP A 95 -12.97 3.29 -4.29
N SER A 96 -13.77 4.26 -3.81
CA SER A 96 -14.70 4.12 -2.67
C SER A 96 -14.03 3.88 -1.32
N ASN A 97 -12.73 4.12 -1.19
CA ASN A 97 -11.96 4.10 0.06
C ASN A 97 -11.33 5.47 0.31
N ARG A 98 -10.97 5.75 1.55
CA ARG A 98 -10.36 7.02 1.96
C ARG A 98 -8.94 6.78 2.43
N TYR A 99 -7.99 7.50 1.84
CA TYR A 99 -6.56 7.40 2.15
C TYR A 99 -6.06 8.71 2.76
N LEU A 100 -5.33 8.64 3.85
CA LEU A 100 -4.81 9.81 4.54
C LEU A 100 -3.52 10.29 3.87
N ALA A 101 -3.54 11.47 3.25
CA ALA A 101 -2.33 12.12 2.74
C ALA A 101 -1.61 12.97 3.81
N GLY A 102 -2.21 13.11 4.98
CA GLY A 102 -1.64 13.87 6.09
C GLY A 102 -2.30 15.24 6.30
N PRO A 103 -2.12 15.83 7.49
CA PRO A 103 -2.77 17.10 7.86
C PRO A 103 -2.31 18.28 6.99
N ASP A 104 -1.07 18.27 6.52
CA ASP A 104 -0.49 19.32 5.69
C ASP A 104 -1.09 19.38 4.27
N SER A 105 -1.69 18.28 3.83
CA SER A 105 -2.42 18.20 2.57
C SER A 105 -3.88 18.66 2.66
N ALA A 106 -4.36 19.06 3.86
CA ALA A 106 -5.76 19.42 4.07
C ALA A 106 -6.23 20.51 3.10
N ARG A 107 -7.35 20.24 2.39
CA ARG A 107 -7.95 21.11 1.36
C ARG A 107 -7.04 21.39 0.15
N SER A 108 -5.90 20.70 0.04
CA SER A 108 -4.98 20.83 -1.07
C SER A 108 -5.24 19.78 -2.15
N ARG A 109 -4.69 20.02 -3.33
CA ARG A 109 -4.69 19.01 -4.39
C ARG A 109 -3.61 17.97 -4.09
N VAL A 110 -3.96 16.72 -4.32
CA VAL A 110 -3.11 15.55 -4.17
C VAL A 110 -3.10 14.77 -5.47
N LEU A 111 -1.94 14.38 -5.93
CA LEU A 111 -1.77 13.50 -7.07
C LEU A 111 -1.65 12.06 -6.54
N ALA A 112 -2.57 11.20 -6.97
CA ALA A 112 -2.61 9.80 -6.60
C ALA A 112 -2.10 8.93 -7.76
N ALA A 113 -1.06 8.15 -7.51
CA ALA A 113 -0.61 7.06 -8.38
C ALA A 113 -1.20 5.74 -7.88
N ILE A 114 -2.12 5.18 -8.65
CA ILE A 114 -2.89 3.99 -8.26
C ILE A 114 -2.39 2.82 -9.09
N ARG A 115 -1.71 1.89 -8.42
CA ARG A 115 -1.23 0.63 -8.99
C ARG A 115 -2.13 -0.53 -8.58
N TRP A 116 -1.80 -1.72 -9.01
CA TRP A 116 -2.55 -2.92 -8.65
C TRP A 116 -2.40 -3.29 -7.16
N ASP A 117 -1.31 -2.92 -6.52
CA ASP A 117 -0.94 -3.26 -5.14
C ASP A 117 -0.84 -2.05 -4.22
N THR A 118 -0.55 -0.87 -4.76
CA THR A 118 -0.24 0.33 -3.98
C THR A 118 -1.04 1.55 -4.43
N VAL A 119 -1.20 2.49 -3.50
CA VAL A 119 -1.68 3.85 -3.72
C VAL A 119 -0.65 4.80 -3.14
N THR A 120 0.01 5.57 -3.99
CA THR A 120 1.00 6.57 -3.62
C THR A 120 0.39 7.96 -3.73
N LEU A 121 0.47 8.77 -2.69
CA LEU A 121 -0.07 10.13 -2.62
C LEU A 121 1.07 11.13 -2.60
N THR A 122 1.07 12.09 -3.53
CA THR A 122 2.14 13.09 -3.68
C THR A 122 1.58 14.50 -3.85
N SER A 123 2.43 15.48 -3.56
CA SER A 123 2.15 16.88 -3.89
C SER A 123 2.27 17.09 -5.41
N PRO A 124 1.23 17.58 -6.08
CA PRO A 124 1.32 17.89 -7.52
C PRO A 124 2.26 19.05 -7.84
N ALA A 125 2.58 19.90 -6.84
CA ALA A 125 3.43 21.07 -7.03
C ALA A 125 4.91 20.75 -6.86
N THR A 126 5.26 19.91 -5.87
CA THR A 126 6.66 19.63 -5.51
C THR A 126 7.09 18.20 -5.83
N GLY A 127 6.15 17.28 -6.08
CA GLY A 127 6.43 15.85 -6.19
C GLY A 127 6.73 15.16 -4.85
N GLU A 128 6.64 15.90 -3.75
CA GLU A 128 6.88 15.36 -2.40
C GLU A 128 5.90 14.23 -2.07
N LEU A 129 6.43 13.13 -1.54
CA LEU A 129 5.65 12.00 -1.06
C LEU A 129 4.93 12.37 0.23
N PHE A 130 3.60 12.31 0.22
CA PHE A 130 2.80 12.43 1.43
C PHE A 130 2.66 11.09 2.15
N ALA A 131 2.24 10.04 1.42
CA ALA A 131 2.07 8.70 1.95
C ALA A 131 2.00 7.66 0.84
N GLU A 132 2.30 6.40 1.20
CA GLU A 132 2.10 5.23 0.36
C GLU A 132 1.41 4.13 1.16
N TYR A 133 0.40 3.50 0.56
CA TYR A 133 -0.43 2.50 1.21
C TYR A 133 -0.64 1.27 0.32
N PRO A 134 -0.82 0.07 0.91
CA PRO A 134 -1.39 -1.05 0.20
C PRO A 134 -2.80 -0.69 -0.33
N ARG A 135 -3.04 -0.96 -1.63
CA ARG A 135 -4.32 -0.68 -2.25
C ARG A 135 -5.43 -1.54 -1.65
N GLN A 136 -6.54 -0.90 -1.29
CA GLN A 136 -7.73 -1.57 -0.80
C GLN A 136 -8.73 -1.79 -1.94
N TYR A 137 -9.15 -3.05 -2.14
CA TYR A 137 -10.15 -3.45 -3.13
C TYR A 137 -11.58 -3.52 -2.57
N GLY A 138 -11.74 -3.37 -1.25
CA GLY A 138 -13.04 -3.24 -0.58
C GLY A 138 -13.65 -1.85 -0.75
N ARG A 139 -14.65 -1.55 0.07
CA ARG A 139 -15.32 -0.24 0.09
C ARG A 139 -15.40 0.30 1.51
N SER A 140 -15.53 1.62 1.62
CA SER A 140 -15.78 2.35 2.87
C SER A 140 -14.70 2.14 3.94
N ARG A 141 -13.46 1.87 3.53
CA ARG A 141 -12.32 1.77 4.43
C ARG A 141 -11.60 3.11 4.55
N ASN A 142 -11.21 3.45 5.77
CA ASN A 142 -10.21 4.48 6.02
C ASN A 142 -8.84 3.79 6.12
N VAL A 143 -7.90 4.25 5.31
CA VAL A 143 -6.52 3.75 5.25
C VAL A 143 -5.64 4.88 5.75
N GLU A 144 -5.10 4.71 6.93
CA GLU A 144 -4.41 5.77 7.65
C GLU A 144 -3.08 5.24 8.20
N ASP A 145 -2.06 6.05 8.16
CA ASP A 145 -0.79 5.79 8.83
C ASP A 145 -0.85 6.36 10.26
N PRO A 146 -0.67 5.55 11.30
CA PRO A 146 -0.61 6.03 12.67
C PRO A 146 0.38 7.18 12.88
N ALA A 147 1.51 7.21 12.16
CA ALA A 147 2.49 8.29 12.23
C ALA A 147 1.91 9.65 11.77
N LEU A 148 0.90 9.64 10.90
CA LEU A 148 0.20 10.85 10.45
C LEU A 148 -1.01 11.20 11.32
N VAL A 149 -1.61 10.22 12.00
CA VAL A 149 -2.80 10.41 12.86
C VAL A 149 -2.40 10.89 14.25
N LEU A 150 -1.38 10.30 14.87
CA LEU A 150 -0.95 10.57 16.24
C LEU A 150 -0.63 12.06 16.53
N PRO A 151 0.08 12.81 15.66
CA PRO A 151 0.32 14.23 15.88
C PRO A 151 -0.97 15.06 15.98
N ARG A 152 -2.02 14.65 15.24
CA ARG A 152 -3.33 15.34 15.30
C ARG A 152 -4.05 15.03 16.61
N LEU A 153 -3.94 13.80 17.09
CA LEU A 153 -4.49 13.39 18.40
C LEU A 153 -3.76 14.12 19.54
N ALA A 154 -2.46 14.36 19.41
CA ALA A 154 -1.70 15.17 20.38
C ALA A 154 -2.23 16.62 20.48
N VAL A 155 -2.75 17.19 19.39
CA VAL A 155 -3.41 18.51 19.43
C VAL A 155 -4.78 18.46 20.12
N LYS A 156 -5.53 17.34 19.94
CA LYS A 156 -6.87 17.14 20.49
C LYS A 156 -6.94 15.77 21.23
N PRO A 157 -6.33 15.62 22.42
CA PRO A 157 -6.19 14.34 23.10
C PRO A 157 -7.53 13.64 23.39
N ARG A 158 -8.59 14.41 23.60
CA ARG A 158 -9.95 13.86 23.83
C ARG A 158 -10.48 13.04 22.64
N ALA A 159 -9.95 13.27 21.42
CA ALA A 159 -10.31 12.49 20.24
C ALA A 159 -9.66 11.10 20.22
N TRP A 160 -8.73 10.80 21.14
CA TRP A 160 -8.07 9.50 21.24
C TRP A 160 -9.07 8.35 21.38
N ARG A 161 -10.08 8.52 22.22
CA ARG A 161 -11.07 7.45 22.52
C ARG A 161 -11.89 7.00 21.31
N GLU A 162 -12.10 7.92 20.36
CA GLU A 162 -12.86 7.72 19.11
C GLU A 162 -11.95 7.62 17.88
N SER A 163 -10.64 7.48 18.07
CA SER A 163 -9.72 7.48 16.94
C SER A 163 -9.70 6.15 16.21
N SER A 164 -9.53 6.22 14.88
CA SER A 164 -9.44 5.05 13.99
C SER A 164 -8.27 4.12 14.30
N ILE A 165 -7.16 4.66 14.81
CA ILE A 165 -5.96 3.88 15.14
C ILE A 165 -6.00 3.22 16.52
N ARG A 166 -6.95 3.61 17.38
CA ARG A 166 -7.03 3.06 18.73
C ARG A 166 -7.20 1.54 18.80
N PRO A 167 -7.98 0.90 17.90
CA PRO A 167 -8.07 -0.57 17.86
C PRO A 167 -6.76 -1.27 17.48
N ASP A 168 -5.87 -0.60 16.75
CA ASP A 168 -4.59 -1.16 16.31
C ASP A 168 -3.51 -1.09 17.40
N VAL A 169 -3.73 -0.27 18.45
CA VAL A 169 -2.82 -0.16 19.59
C VAL A 169 -3.01 -1.35 20.53
N PRO A 170 -1.92 -2.03 20.96
CA PRO A 170 -1.97 -3.14 21.91
C PRO A 170 -2.78 -2.81 23.19
N ASP A 171 -3.49 -3.79 23.71
CA ASP A 171 -4.48 -3.60 24.78
C ASP A 171 -3.90 -3.00 26.07
N ASP A 172 -2.69 -3.39 26.45
CA ASP A 172 -1.98 -2.89 27.62
C ASP A 172 -1.57 -1.42 27.46
N ILE A 173 -1.06 -1.05 26.28
CA ILE A 173 -0.68 0.33 25.95
C ILE A 173 -1.95 1.19 25.85
N ARG A 174 -3.00 0.67 25.22
CA ARG A 174 -4.29 1.35 25.09
C ARG A 174 -4.91 1.64 26.46
N ALA A 175 -4.95 0.65 27.35
CA ALA A 175 -5.45 0.82 28.70
C ALA A 175 -4.63 1.85 29.49
N TRP A 176 -3.32 1.86 29.30
CA TRP A 176 -2.44 2.81 29.92
C TRP A 176 -2.69 4.26 29.44
N LEU A 177 -2.78 4.47 28.13
CA LEU A 177 -3.13 5.76 27.54
C LEU A 177 -4.52 6.24 27.98
N ASP A 178 -5.49 5.34 28.11
CA ASP A 178 -6.85 5.65 28.59
C ASP A 178 -6.90 6.10 30.07
N SER A 179 -5.89 5.73 30.87
CA SER A 179 -5.79 6.10 32.29
C SER A 179 -5.14 7.46 32.54
N MET A 180 -4.52 8.05 31.49
CA MET A 180 -3.80 9.31 31.63
C MET A 180 -4.74 10.54 31.71
N ASP A 181 -4.29 11.57 32.42
CA ASP A 181 -4.87 12.90 32.30
C ASP A 181 -4.58 13.51 30.90
N GLU A 182 -5.33 14.57 30.56
CA GLU A 182 -5.26 15.17 29.21
C GLU A 182 -3.86 15.70 28.84
N LYS A 183 -3.10 16.21 29.82
CA LYS A 183 -1.75 16.76 29.56
C LYS A 183 -0.77 15.64 29.29
N THR A 184 -0.73 14.63 30.14
CA THR A 184 0.15 13.47 30.01
C THR A 184 -0.18 12.66 28.74
N LEU A 185 -1.47 12.50 28.43
CA LEU A 185 -1.92 11.85 27.18
C LEU A 185 -1.42 12.61 25.95
N ARG A 186 -1.49 13.95 25.94
CA ARG A 186 -1.00 14.77 24.84
C ARG A 186 0.50 14.57 24.61
N GLU A 187 1.29 14.61 25.67
CA GLU A 187 2.74 14.42 25.61
C GLU A 187 3.10 13.02 25.14
N SER A 188 2.40 12.00 25.64
CA SER A 188 2.58 10.60 25.25
C SER A 188 2.19 10.35 23.79
N LEU A 189 1.04 10.86 23.32
CA LEU A 189 0.63 10.73 21.92
C LEU A 189 1.61 11.40 20.96
N LYS A 190 2.19 12.56 21.38
CA LYS A 190 3.24 13.22 20.60
C LYS A 190 4.50 12.37 20.53
N ALA A 191 4.96 11.86 21.68
CA ALA A 191 6.16 11.01 21.75
C ALA A 191 6.01 9.73 20.91
N ILE A 192 4.83 9.07 20.97
CA ILE A 192 4.51 7.91 20.15
C ILE A 192 4.51 8.29 18.66
N GLY A 193 3.92 9.42 18.30
CA GLY A 193 3.90 9.91 16.92
C GLY A 193 5.29 10.16 16.35
N ASP A 194 6.19 10.73 17.15
CA ASP A 194 7.58 10.97 16.77
C ASP A 194 8.35 9.62 16.61
N ALA A 195 8.13 8.68 17.51
CA ALA A 195 8.71 7.32 17.42
C ALA A 195 8.18 6.55 16.19
N CYS A 196 6.88 6.62 15.92
CA CYS A 196 6.27 6.00 14.72
C CYS A 196 6.87 6.57 13.43
N ARG A 197 7.10 7.88 13.39
CA ARG A 197 7.71 8.54 12.22
C ARG A 197 9.16 8.10 12.01
N ALA A 198 9.90 7.87 13.08
CA ALA A 198 11.31 7.49 13.02
C ALA A 198 11.53 6.00 12.75
N ALA A 199 10.73 5.13 13.36
CA ALA A 199 10.97 3.68 13.38
C ALA A 199 9.83 2.83 12.78
N GLY A 200 8.65 3.40 12.56
CA GLY A 200 7.43 2.67 12.18
C GLY A 200 6.54 2.36 13.39
N PHE A 201 5.30 1.93 13.10
CA PHE A 201 4.29 1.73 14.15
C PHE A 201 4.62 0.55 15.06
N ASP A 202 4.92 -0.63 14.50
CA ASP A 202 5.19 -1.84 15.30
C ASP A 202 6.39 -1.69 16.23
N PRO A 203 7.57 -1.20 15.79
CA PRO A 203 8.70 -0.91 16.68
C PRO A 203 8.36 0.13 17.76
N ALA A 204 7.58 1.16 17.45
CA ALA A 204 7.16 2.15 18.42
C ALA A 204 6.23 1.53 19.50
N MET A 205 5.32 0.62 19.12
CA MET A 205 4.46 -0.08 20.08
C MET A 205 5.27 -1.05 20.95
N GLN A 206 6.25 -1.76 20.39
CA GLN A 206 7.15 -2.61 21.16
C GLN A 206 7.96 -1.80 22.20
N ALA A 207 8.49 -0.65 21.80
CA ALA A 207 9.18 0.27 22.69
C ALA A 207 8.28 0.82 23.81
N CYS A 208 7.03 1.17 23.50
CA CYS A 208 6.03 1.55 24.50
C CYS A 208 5.81 0.42 25.52
N GLY A 209 5.65 -0.82 25.04
CA GLY A 209 5.47 -1.99 25.92
C GLY A 209 6.69 -2.25 26.81
N GLU A 210 7.92 -2.02 26.34
CA GLU A 210 9.12 -2.13 27.16
C GLU A 210 9.16 -1.08 28.27
N ILE A 211 8.87 0.18 27.93
CA ILE A 211 8.81 1.27 28.93
C ILE A 211 7.72 1.00 29.96
N LEU A 212 6.54 0.57 29.52
CA LEU A 212 5.42 0.26 30.39
C LEU A 212 5.73 -0.86 31.38
N ARG A 213 6.49 -1.88 30.96
CA ARG A 213 6.95 -2.96 31.84
C ARG A 213 8.00 -2.52 32.84
N SER A 214 8.86 -1.57 32.44
CA SER A 214 9.96 -1.06 33.27
C SER A 214 9.49 -0.01 34.26
N ASN A 215 8.51 0.84 33.92
CA ASN A 215 8.08 1.95 34.79
C ASN A 215 6.67 2.46 34.40
N ARG A 216 5.65 2.00 35.11
CA ARG A 216 4.23 2.33 34.83
C ARG A 216 3.83 3.77 35.22
N ASP A 217 4.58 4.43 36.08
CA ASP A 217 4.19 5.73 36.66
C ASP A 217 4.73 6.93 35.89
N MET A 218 5.61 6.72 34.91
CA MET A 218 6.15 7.78 34.09
C MET A 218 5.45 7.84 32.72
N GLY A 219 5.07 9.06 32.31
CA GLY A 219 4.59 9.31 30.94
C GLY A 219 5.66 9.01 29.89
N LEU A 220 5.23 8.84 28.64
CA LEU A 220 6.15 8.64 27.51
C LEU A 220 6.78 9.97 27.11
N HIS A 221 8.10 9.98 27.01
CA HIS A 221 8.87 11.12 26.52
C HIS A 221 9.58 10.72 25.21
N ALA A 222 9.60 11.64 24.24
CA ALA A 222 10.20 11.41 22.93
C ALA A 222 11.70 11.02 23.03
N ASP A 223 12.43 11.64 23.97
CA ASP A 223 13.86 11.42 24.18
C ASP A 223 14.20 9.98 24.63
N SER A 224 13.26 9.29 25.27
CA SER A 224 13.44 7.92 25.70
C SER A 224 12.83 6.91 24.73
N LEU A 225 11.66 7.23 24.16
CA LEU A 225 10.90 6.31 23.34
C LEU A 225 11.51 6.11 21.94
N THR A 226 11.92 7.20 21.28
CA THR A 226 12.42 7.14 19.90
C THR A 226 13.72 6.31 19.77
N PRO A 227 14.74 6.44 20.65
CA PRO A 227 15.92 5.59 20.59
C PRO A 227 15.62 4.09 20.79
N ILE A 228 14.68 3.75 21.68
CA ILE A 228 14.27 2.37 21.90
C ILE A 228 13.54 1.82 20.66
N ALA A 229 12.63 2.59 20.08
CA ALA A 229 11.92 2.20 18.87
C ALA A 229 12.86 1.97 17.68
N LEU A 230 13.90 2.79 17.53
CA LEU A 230 14.92 2.60 16.49
C LEU A 230 15.71 1.30 16.69
N ARG A 231 16.12 0.96 17.93
CA ARG A 231 16.75 -0.33 18.22
C ARG A 231 15.85 -1.51 17.88
N MET A 232 14.56 -1.43 18.24
CA MET A 232 13.58 -2.46 17.91
C MET A 232 13.40 -2.66 16.40
N ARG A 233 13.45 -1.56 15.63
CA ARG A 233 13.41 -1.61 14.16
C ARG A 233 14.63 -2.31 13.59
N ASP A 234 15.82 -2.04 14.14
CA ASP A 234 17.10 -2.54 13.63
C ASP A 234 17.42 -3.97 14.14
N GLY A 235 16.55 -4.54 15.00
CA GLY A 235 16.66 -5.92 15.49
C GLY A 235 17.67 -6.11 16.62
N GLU A 236 17.94 -5.03 17.37
CA GLU A 236 18.86 -5.02 18.51
C GLU A 236 18.14 -5.14 19.87
#